data_953789d56896ab8da2954c11a7f00fd7
#
_entry.id   953789d56896ab8da2954c11a7f00fd7
#
_cell.length_a   1.000
_cell.length_b   1.000
_cell.length_c   1.000
_cell.angle_alpha   90.00
_cell.angle_beta   90.00
_cell.angle_gamma   90.00
#
_symmetry.space_group_name_H-M   'P 1'
#
loop_
_entity.id
_entity.type
_entity.pdbx_description
1 polymer ?
#
loop_
_entity_poly.entity_id
_entity_poly.type
_entity_poly.pdbx_seq_one_letter_code
_entity_poly.pdbx_strand_id
1 'polypeptide(L)'
;LNAMQPFVDWKNSMGIQTEMVDIATVGASSSAIKAFVEDYFNTNGLTFLLLVGDGPQVPTNTTGDLGGPSDVAYGYLLGNDHYPDLFVGRFSAENVEHVQTMVQRTLEYEQAPLTTTNWFDKGVGIGSDQGPGDDGEMDYQHMQNIRTDLIGYTFASVAELYDGSQGGEDLPGNPTPANVSTEVNEGR
;
A
#
# COMPACT_ATOMS: atom_id res chain seq x y z
N LEU A 1 11.76 17.30 0.96
CA LEU A 1 10.90 17.71 -0.18
C LEU A 1 11.58 17.50 -1.53
N ASN A 2 12.84 17.92 -1.75
CA ASN A 2 13.50 17.81 -3.07
C ASN A 2 13.48 16.39 -3.69
N ALA A 3 13.54 15.35 -2.89
CA ALA A 3 13.49 13.96 -3.38
C ALA A 3 12.15 13.59 -4.02
N MET A 4 11.08 14.28 -3.68
CA MET A 4 9.74 14.07 -4.25
C MET A 4 9.48 14.89 -5.52
N GLN A 5 10.33 15.86 -5.85
CA GLN A 5 10.08 16.77 -6.97
C GLN A 5 9.83 16.03 -8.30
N PRO A 6 10.61 14.99 -8.68
CA PRO A 6 10.36 14.27 -9.91
C PRO A 6 8.97 13.60 -9.96
N PHE A 7 8.48 13.10 -8.82
CA PHE A 7 7.14 12.53 -8.71
C PHE A 7 6.05 13.59 -8.90
N VAL A 8 6.21 14.73 -8.25
CA VAL A 8 5.26 15.86 -8.36
C VAL A 8 5.21 16.41 -9.79
N ASP A 9 6.38 16.60 -10.41
CA ASP A 9 6.47 17.06 -11.81
C ASP A 9 5.77 16.09 -12.76
N TRP A 10 5.97 14.78 -12.55
CA TRP A 10 5.30 13.74 -13.33
C TRP A 10 3.78 13.78 -13.16
N LYS A 11 3.28 13.81 -11.94
CA LYS A 11 1.83 13.87 -11.68
C LYS A 11 1.19 15.14 -12.27
N ASN A 12 1.84 16.27 -12.13
CA ASN A 12 1.38 17.52 -12.74
C ASN A 12 1.37 17.44 -14.28
N SER A 13 2.36 16.79 -14.90
CA SER A 13 2.40 16.58 -16.35
C SER A 13 1.27 15.69 -16.86
N MET A 14 0.75 14.80 -16.01
CA MET A 14 -0.41 13.96 -16.30
C MET A 14 -1.76 14.66 -16.04
N GLY A 15 -1.73 15.92 -15.59
CA GLY A 15 -2.94 16.69 -15.27
C GLY A 15 -3.47 16.43 -13.85
N ILE A 16 -2.73 15.71 -13.00
CA ILE A 16 -3.05 15.53 -11.59
C ILE A 16 -2.36 16.66 -10.82
N GLN A 17 -3.10 17.70 -10.51
CA GLN A 17 -2.56 18.83 -9.75
C GLN A 17 -2.03 18.34 -8.40
N THR A 18 -0.74 18.46 -8.20
CA THR A 18 -0.03 17.92 -7.04
C THR A 18 0.82 18.99 -6.37
N GLU A 19 0.67 19.13 -5.08
CA GLU A 19 1.38 20.06 -4.21
C GLU A 19 2.13 19.33 -3.11
N MET A 20 3.30 19.84 -2.72
CA MET A 20 4.05 19.33 -1.58
C MET A 20 3.90 20.26 -0.39
N VAL A 21 3.56 19.69 0.75
CA VAL A 21 3.47 20.42 2.02
C VAL A 21 4.48 19.85 3.02
N ASP A 22 5.26 20.72 3.62
CA ASP A 22 6.23 20.33 4.66
C ASP A 22 5.50 20.11 5.99
N ILE A 23 5.72 18.97 6.62
CA ILE A 23 5.15 18.64 7.93
C ILE A 23 5.54 19.66 9.00
N ALA A 24 6.69 20.33 8.85
CA ALA A 24 7.11 21.39 9.76
C ALA A 24 6.15 22.60 9.76
N THR A 25 5.40 22.81 8.66
CA THR A 25 4.39 23.87 8.58
C THR A 25 3.02 23.43 9.08
N VAL A 26 2.75 22.13 9.03
CA VAL A 26 1.47 21.53 9.47
C VAL A 26 1.46 21.23 10.96
N GLY A 27 2.59 20.77 11.47
CA GLY A 27 2.75 20.21 12.81
C GLY A 27 2.87 18.68 12.79
N ALA A 28 3.76 18.15 13.62
CA ALA A 28 4.16 16.74 13.61
C ALA A 28 3.27 15.84 14.50
N SER A 29 2.02 16.21 14.74
CA SER A 29 1.07 15.33 15.43
C SER A 29 -0.01 14.84 14.48
N SER A 30 -0.54 13.63 14.73
CA SER A 30 -1.63 13.08 13.92
C SER A 30 -2.86 14.00 13.88
N SER A 31 -3.17 14.67 15.00
CA SER A 31 -4.27 15.64 15.08
C SER A 31 -4.04 16.89 14.23
N ALA A 32 -2.79 17.40 14.19
CA ALA A 32 -2.45 18.56 13.36
C ALA A 32 -2.53 18.21 11.86
N ILE A 33 -2.01 17.04 11.48
CA ILE A 33 -2.09 16.53 10.10
C ILE A 33 -3.56 16.35 9.71
N LYS A 34 -4.37 15.72 10.56
CA LYS A 34 -5.80 15.53 10.31
C LYS A 34 -6.52 16.85 10.09
N ALA A 35 -6.31 17.82 10.97
CA ALA A 35 -6.93 19.14 10.86
C ALA A 35 -6.51 19.88 9.57
N PHE A 36 -5.24 19.78 9.18
CA PHE A 36 -4.76 20.35 7.92
C PHE A 36 -5.42 19.69 6.70
N VAL A 37 -5.50 18.35 6.69
CA VAL A 37 -6.11 17.59 5.59
C VAL A 37 -7.59 17.96 5.45
N GLU A 38 -8.31 18.09 6.56
CA GLU A 38 -9.71 18.47 6.59
C GLU A 38 -9.94 19.91 6.08
N ASP A 39 -9.13 20.86 6.54
CA ASP A 39 -9.19 22.25 6.07
C ASP A 39 -8.87 22.36 4.57
N TYR A 40 -7.82 21.64 4.12
CA TYR A 40 -7.44 21.61 2.71
C TYR A 40 -8.53 20.99 1.83
N PHE A 41 -9.11 19.86 2.26
CA PHE A 41 -10.22 19.20 1.58
C PHE A 41 -11.42 20.14 1.41
N ASN A 42 -11.82 20.82 2.48
CA ASN A 42 -12.97 21.71 2.48
C ASN A 42 -12.75 22.99 1.65
N THR A 43 -11.51 23.46 1.57
CA THR A 43 -11.18 24.75 0.92
C THR A 43 -10.80 24.59 -0.54
N ASN A 44 -10.03 23.55 -0.87
CA ASN A 44 -9.43 23.37 -2.21
C ASN A 44 -9.98 22.14 -2.95
N GLY A 45 -10.58 21.22 -2.22
CA GLY A 45 -10.83 19.86 -2.69
C GLY A 45 -9.55 19.01 -2.65
N LEU A 46 -9.70 17.75 -2.31
CA LEU A 46 -8.58 16.81 -2.24
C LEU A 46 -9.08 15.40 -2.62
N THR A 47 -8.42 14.76 -3.57
CA THR A 47 -8.75 13.39 -3.98
C THR A 47 -7.73 12.38 -3.46
N PHE A 48 -6.46 12.77 -3.44
CA PHE A 48 -5.35 11.87 -3.04
C PHE A 48 -4.48 12.54 -1.99
N LEU A 49 -4.18 11.80 -0.93
CA LEU A 49 -3.20 12.17 0.09
C LEU A 49 -2.06 11.15 0.07
N LEU A 50 -0.84 11.60 -0.16
CA LEU A 50 0.36 10.79 -0.04
C LEU A 50 1.19 11.26 1.16
N LEU A 51 1.26 10.43 2.19
CA LEU A 51 2.14 10.63 3.33
C LEU A 51 3.55 10.16 2.96
N VAL A 52 4.56 10.98 3.18
CA VAL A 52 5.95 10.64 2.85
C VAL A 52 6.81 10.64 4.12
N GLY A 53 7.16 9.46 4.56
CA GLY A 53 7.87 9.19 5.81
C GLY A 53 7.25 8.00 6.55
N ASP A 54 8.02 7.37 7.40
CA ASP A 54 7.53 6.31 8.28
C ASP A 54 6.86 6.91 9.54
N GLY A 55 6.30 6.09 10.43
CA GLY A 55 5.58 6.51 11.62
C GLY A 55 6.29 7.58 12.47
N PRO A 56 7.61 7.47 12.73
CA PRO A 56 8.35 8.49 13.44
C PRO A 56 8.46 9.86 12.72
N GLN A 57 8.44 9.86 11.37
CA GLN A 57 8.53 11.09 10.56
C GLN A 57 7.15 11.70 10.33
N VAL A 58 6.16 10.87 10.01
CA VAL A 58 4.77 11.26 9.77
C VAL A 58 3.87 10.30 10.55
N PRO A 59 3.41 10.68 11.74
CA PRO A 59 2.61 9.81 12.58
C PRO A 59 1.38 9.26 11.86
N THR A 60 1.01 8.02 12.17
CA THR A 60 -0.28 7.47 11.77
C THR A 60 -1.39 8.03 12.66
N ASN A 61 -2.61 8.04 12.14
CA ASN A 61 -3.79 8.28 12.95
C ASN A 61 -4.26 6.95 13.57
N THR A 62 -5.37 6.96 14.29
CA THR A 62 -6.00 5.75 14.84
C THR A 62 -7.46 5.69 14.43
N THR A 63 -7.94 4.47 14.14
CA THR A 63 -9.37 4.23 13.99
C THR A 63 -9.98 3.95 15.37
N GLY A 64 -11.10 4.59 15.69
CA GLY A 64 -11.74 4.46 16.99
C GLY A 64 -12.19 3.04 17.35
N ASP A 65 -12.63 2.27 16.38
CA ASP A 65 -13.27 0.96 16.63
C ASP A 65 -12.27 -0.19 16.75
N LEU A 66 -11.15 -0.14 16.04
CA LEU A 66 -10.14 -1.19 16.09
C LEU A 66 -8.90 -0.80 16.90
N GLY A 67 -8.81 0.48 17.32
CA GLY A 67 -7.74 0.95 18.21
C GLY A 67 -6.31 0.89 17.63
N GLY A 68 -6.17 0.56 16.36
CA GLY A 68 -4.88 0.39 15.70
C GLY A 68 -4.42 1.63 14.91
N PRO A 69 -3.11 1.73 14.62
CA PRO A 69 -2.59 2.73 13.71
C PRO A 69 -3.22 2.58 12.33
N SER A 70 -3.70 3.69 11.75
CA SER A 70 -4.35 3.68 10.44
C SER A 70 -4.13 4.99 9.70
N ASP A 71 -3.52 4.93 8.54
CA ASP A 71 -3.38 6.10 7.65
C ASP A 71 -4.71 6.46 7.00
N VAL A 72 -5.57 5.47 6.74
CA VAL A 72 -6.90 5.70 6.14
C VAL A 72 -7.75 6.62 7.00
N ALA A 73 -7.54 6.64 8.32
CA ALA A 73 -8.24 7.53 9.24
C ALA A 73 -8.03 9.03 8.94
N TYR A 74 -6.99 9.40 8.19
CA TYR A 74 -6.84 10.77 7.66
C TYR A 74 -7.89 11.10 6.60
N GLY A 75 -8.45 10.11 5.95
CA GLY A 75 -9.45 10.24 4.90
C GLY A 75 -10.91 10.27 5.37
N TYR A 76 -11.20 10.03 6.63
CA TYR A 76 -12.57 10.13 7.18
C TYR A 76 -12.92 11.58 7.50
N LEU A 77 -13.47 12.33 6.55
CA LEU A 77 -13.62 13.78 6.61
C LEU A 77 -15.10 14.22 6.72
N LEU A 78 -16.00 13.50 6.10
CA LEU A 78 -17.43 13.82 6.05
C LEU A 78 -18.25 12.72 6.75
N GLY A 79 -19.33 13.14 7.39
CA GLY A 79 -20.21 12.18 8.06
C GLY A 79 -19.64 11.61 9.36
N ASN A 80 -20.17 10.47 9.78
CA ASN A 80 -19.72 9.71 10.95
C ASN A 80 -19.74 8.22 10.59
N ASP A 81 -19.05 7.89 9.52
CA ASP A 81 -18.94 6.53 9.01
C ASP A 81 -17.46 6.16 8.81
N HIS A 82 -17.19 4.98 8.29
CA HIS A 82 -15.85 4.44 8.05
C HIS A 82 -15.48 4.40 6.55
N TYR A 83 -16.16 5.18 5.73
CA TYR A 83 -15.83 5.32 4.32
C TYR A 83 -14.89 6.52 4.13
N PRO A 84 -13.69 6.32 3.60
CA PRO A 84 -12.77 7.44 3.35
C PRO A 84 -13.28 8.30 2.18
N ASP A 85 -13.23 9.61 2.36
CA ASP A 85 -13.63 10.61 1.36
C ASP A 85 -12.51 10.94 0.36
N LEU A 86 -11.32 10.43 0.60
CA LEU A 86 -10.14 10.56 -0.27
C LEU A 86 -9.27 9.30 -0.20
N PHE A 87 -8.45 9.11 -1.23
CA PHE A 87 -7.48 8.01 -1.26
C PHE A 87 -6.23 8.38 -0.46
N VAL A 88 -5.87 7.54 0.50
CA VAL A 88 -4.68 7.74 1.33
C VAL A 88 -3.64 6.68 0.99
N GLY A 89 -2.41 7.11 0.74
CA GLY A 89 -1.26 6.24 0.56
C GLY A 89 -0.06 6.74 1.36
N ARG A 90 0.94 5.88 1.52
CA ARG A 90 2.18 6.23 2.20
C ARG A 90 3.39 5.71 1.43
N PHE A 91 4.39 6.57 1.29
CA PHE A 91 5.77 6.16 1.07
C PHE A 91 6.44 6.00 2.44
N SER A 92 6.45 4.78 2.96
CA SER A 92 7.07 4.48 4.25
C SER A 92 8.59 4.56 4.13
N ALA A 93 9.15 5.68 4.50
CA ALA A 93 10.54 6.02 4.28
C ALA A 93 11.18 6.59 5.54
N GLU A 94 12.26 5.98 6.02
CA GLU A 94 13.01 6.43 7.19
C GLU A 94 14.05 7.51 6.85
N ASN A 95 14.45 7.58 5.57
CA ASN A 95 15.48 8.48 5.08
C ASN A 95 15.23 8.89 3.62
N VAL A 96 16.08 9.78 3.10
CA VAL A 96 15.95 10.35 1.76
C VAL A 96 16.19 9.30 0.67
N GLU A 97 17.09 8.37 0.89
CA GLU A 97 17.42 7.30 -0.06
C GLU A 97 16.21 6.36 -0.28
N HIS A 98 15.46 6.08 0.79
CA HIS A 98 14.19 5.32 0.67
C HIS A 98 13.17 6.07 -0.18
N VAL A 99 13.02 7.38 0.03
CA VAL A 99 12.12 8.22 -0.80
C VAL A 99 12.55 8.19 -2.25
N GLN A 100 13.84 8.39 -2.54
CA GLN A 100 14.37 8.35 -3.91
C GLN A 100 14.10 7.02 -4.60
N THR A 101 14.29 5.91 -3.89
CA THR A 101 14.00 4.57 -4.41
C THR A 101 12.51 4.38 -4.73
N MET A 102 11.62 4.83 -3.85
CA MET A 102 10.17 4.73 -4.09
C MET A 102 9.73 5.59 -5.26
N VAL A 103 10.23 6.83 -5.34
CA VAL A 103 9.97 7.73 -6.45
C VAL A 103 10.46 7.12 -7.77
N GLN A 104 11.71 6.64 -7.81
CA GLN A 104 12.27 6.03 -9.01
C GLN A 104 11.42 4.84 -9.48
N ARG A 105 11.10 3.90 -8.59
CA ARG A 105 10.29 2.71 -8.94
C ARG A 105 8.90 3.08 -9.44
N THR A 106 8.26 4.07 -8.82
CA THR A 106 6.96 4.54 -9.27
C THR A 106 7.04 5.14 -10.67
N LEU A 107 8.04 5.99 -10.93
CA LEU A 107 8.23 6.61 -12.24
C LEU A 107 8.59 5.57 -13.32
N GLU A 108 9.45 4.61 -13.00
CA GLU A 108 9.77 3.49 -13.91
C GLU A 108 8.52 2.69 -14.27
N TYR A 109 7.66 2.41 -13.30
CA TYR A 109 6.42 1.69 -13.53
C TYR A 109 5.43 2.48 -14.39
N GLU A 110 5.28 3.77 -14.12
CA GLU A 110 4.25 4.61 -14.77
C GLU A 110 4.69 5.19 -16.13
N GLN A 111 5.98 5.48 -16.31
CA GLN A 111 6.49 6.16 -17.52
C GLN A 111 7.04 5.21 -18.57
N ALA A 112 7.68 4.14 -18.16
CA ALA A 112 8.32 3.25 -19.10
C ALA A 112 7.30 2.27 -19.70
N PRO A 113 7.29 2.08 -21.03
CA PRO A 113 6.64 0.91 -21.58
C PRO A 113 7.35 -0.31 -20.99
N LEU A 114 6.62 -1.10 -20.20
CA LEU A 114 7.17 -2.30 -19.58
C LEU A 114 7.61 -3.26 -20.69
N THR A 115 8.91 -3.39 -20.87
CA THR A 115 9.51 -4.23 -21.91
C THR A 115 9.48 -5.70 -21.53
N THR A 116 9.29 -6.00 -20.25
CA THR A 116 9.10 -7.35 -19.73
C THR A 116 7.82 -7.40 -18.93
N THR A 117 6.87 -8.18 -19.38
CA THR A 117 5.53 -8.31 -18.75
C THR A 117 5.33 -9.68 -18.11
N ASN A 118 6.38 -10.49 -18.02
CA ASN A 118 6.33 -11.86 -17.50
C ASN A 118 6.03 -11.99 -15.99
N TRP A 119 5.81 -10.87 -15.33
CA TRP A 119 5.41 -10.80 -13.94
C TRP A 119 3.92 -10.40 -13.75
N PHE A 120 3.27 -9.90 -14.79
CA PHE A 120 1.88 -9.44 -14.70
C PHE A 120 0.87 -10.57 -14.43
N ASP A 121 1.21 -11.78 -14.82
CA ASP A 121 0.39 -12.97 -14.66
C ASP A 121 0.88 -13.88 -13.53
N LYS A 122 1.72 -13.36 -12.65
CA LYS A 122 2.25 -14.07 -11.49
C LYS A 122 1.84 -13.37 -10.19
N GLY A 123 1.65 -14.15 -9.15
CA GLY A 123 1.31 -13.66 -7.83
C GLY A 123 1.93 -14.50 -6.73
N VAL A 124 1.88 -13.99 -5.50
CA VAL A 124 2.20 -14.74 -4.29
C VAL A 124 1.12 -14.52 -3.25
N GLY A 125 0.58 -15.61 -2.71
CA GLY A 125 -0.30 -15.62 -1.55
C GLY A 125 0.51 -15.90 -0.28
N ILE A 126 0.30 -15.10 0.74
CA ILE A 126 0.89 -15.31 2.07
C ILE A 126 -0.27 -15.43 3.06
N GLY A 127 -0.34 -16.53 3.78
CA GLY A 127 -1.42 -16.80 4.71
C GLY A 127 -0.92 -17.49 5.99
N SER A 128 -1.56 -17.18 7.11
CA SER A 128 -1.33 -17.86 8.36
C SER A 128 -2.14 -19.18 8.43
N ASP A 129 -1.84 -20.01 9.41
CA ASP A 129 -2.63 -21.21 9.73
C ASP A 129 -3.72 -20.91 10.77
N GLN A 130 -4.01 -19.64 11.01
CA GLN A 130 -5.02 -19.20 11.97
C GLN A 130 -6.43 -19.24 11.39
N GLY A 131 -7.41 -19.21 12.26
CA GLY A 131 -8.82 -19.28 11.94
C GLY A 131 -9.55 -20.37 12.75
N PRO A 132 -10.77 -20.76 12.36
CA PRO A 132 -11.54 -20.09 11.30
C PRO A 132 -12.01 -18.70 11.74
N GLY A 133 -12.03 -17.77 10.77
CA GLY A 133 -12.64 -16.45 10.93
C GLY A 133 -14.17 -16.49 10.89
N ASP A 134 -14.80 -15.34 10.68
CA ASP A 134 -16.25 -15.18 10.56
C ASP A 134 -16.84 -15.83 9.28
N ASP A 135 -16.03 -16.06 8.26
CA ASP A 135 -16.36 -16.80 7.04
C ASP A 135 -16.24 -18.32 7.18
N GLY A 136 -15.70 -18.82 8.30
CA GLY A 136 -15.48 -20.24 8.56
C GLY A 136 -14.23 -20.82 7.90
N GLU A 137 -13.39 -20.01 7.30
CA GLU A 137 -12.15 -20.39 6.62
C GLU A 137 -10.91 -20.07 7.48
N MET A 138 -9.87 -20.88 7.35
CA MET A 138 -8.53 -20.55 7.83
C MET A 138 -7.91 -19.54 6.87
N ASP A 139 -6.99 -18.69 7.34
CA ASP A 139 -6.37 -17.66 6.50
C ASP A 139 -5.77 -18.23 5.21
N TYR A 140 -5.05 -19.36 5.30
CA TYR A 140 -4.49 -19.99 4.10
C TYR A 140 -5.57 -20.54 3.14
N GLN A 141 -6.70 -21.01 3.67
CA GLN A 141 -7.81 -21.49 2.82
C GLN A 141 -8.44 -20.34 2.05
N HIS A 142 -8.59 -19.18 2.69
CA HIS A 142 -9.05 -17.97 2.03
C HIS A 142 -8.09 -17.57 0.90
N MET A 143 -6.78 -17.62 1.16
CA MET A 143 -5.76 -17.36 0.14
C MET A 143 -5.79 -18.38 -1.01
N GLN A 144 -6.09 -19.66 -0.74
CA GLN A 144 -6.27 -20.67 -1.78
C GLN A 144 -7.49 -20.40 -2.67
N ASN A 145 -8.58 -19.89 -2.09
CA ASN A 145 -9.76 -19.46 -2.85
C ASN A 145 -9.41 -18.29 -3.78
N ILE A 146 -8.74 -17.28 -3.25
CA ILE A 146 -8.23 -16.14 -4.06
C ILE A 146 -7.30 -16.63 -5.17
N ARG A 147 -6.37 -17.55 -4.88
CA ARG A 147 -5.49 -18.16 -5.88
C ARG A 147 -6.30 -18.83 -7.00
N THR A 148 -7.31 -19.61 -6.63
CA THR A 148 -8.17 -20.31 -7.60
C THR A 148 -8.86 -19.31 -8.54
N ASP A 149 -9.38 -18.23 -8.02
CA ASP A 149 -10.03 -17.19 -8.82
C ASP A 149 -9.02 -16.45 -9.72
N LEU A 150 -7.83 -16.12 -9.22
CA LEU A 150 -6.78 -15.48 -10.02
C LEU A 150 -6.32 -16.36 -11.19
N ILE A 151 -6.05 -17.64 -10.93
CA ILE A 151 -5.68 -18.63 -11.98
C ILE A 151 -6.84 -18.81 -12.98
N GLY A 152 -8.06 -18.88 -12.50
CA GLY A 152 -9.26 -18.98 -13.34
C GLY A 152 -9.50 -17.75 -14.20
N TYR A 153 -8.97 -16.60 -13.82
CA TYR A 153 -9.14 -15.34 -14.55
C TYR A 153 -8.05 -15.13 -15.60
N THR A 154 -6.80 -14.96 -15.21
CA THR A 154 -5.71 -14.69 -16.17
C THR A 154 -4.31 -15.00 -15.62
N PHE A 155 -4.15 -15.29 -14.35
CA PHE A 155 -2.83 -15.53 -13.77
C PHE A 155 -2.29 -16.89 -14.24
N ALA A 156 -1.02 -16.92 -14.59
CA ALA A 156 -0.31 -18.14 -14.97
C ALA A 156 0.14 -18.94 -13.74
N SER A 157 0.48 -18.26 -12.65
CA SER A 157 0.87 -18.88 -11.38
C SER A 157 0.68 -17.96 -10.19
N VAL A 158 0.35 -18.54 -9.04
CA VAL A 158 0.31 -17.83 -7.75
C VAL A 158 0.99 -18.72 -6.70
N ALA A 159 2.16 -18.32 -6.24
CA ALA A 159 2.91 -19.05 -5.23
C ALA A 159 2.17 -19.09 -3.88
N GLU A 160 2.30 -20.16 -3.15
CA GLU A 160 1.57 -20.44 -1.93
C GLU A 160 2.54 -20.54 -0.74
N LEU A 161 2.76 -19.41 -0.07
CA LEU A 161 3.60 -19.32 1.13
C LEU A 161 2.71 -19.27 2.38
N TYR A 162 2.31 -20.42 2.87
CA TYR A 162 1.41 -20.54 4.00
C TYR A 162 2.09 -21.16 5.22
N ASP A 163 1.77 -20.67 6.39
CA ASP A 163 2.26 -21.24 7.64
C ASP A 163 1.92 -22.74 7.72
N GLY A 164 2.87 -23.53 8.23
CA GLY A 164 2.71 -24.98 8.28
C GLY A 164 2.78 -25.67 6.90
N SER A 165 3.23 -24.97 5.85
CA SER A 165 3.34 -25.51 4.48
C SER A 165 2.03 -26.07 3.95
N GLN A 166 0.93 -25.37 4.15
CA GLN A 166 -0.41 -25.76 3.72
C GLN A 166 -0.65 -25.61 2.21
N GLY A 167 0.22 -24.88 1.50
CA GLY A 167 0.17 -24.79 0.05
C GLY A 167 0.55 -26.08 -0.62
N GLY A 168 0.12 -26.32 -1.84
CA GLY A 168 0.33 -27.62 -2.46
C GLY A 168 0.71 -27.60 -3.92
N GLU A 169 0.48 -26.52 -4.64
CA GLU A 169 0.54 -26.58 -6.10
C GLU A 169 1.68 -25.78 -6.71
N ASP A 170 2.00 -24.61 -6.20
CA ASP A 170 3.02 -23.73 -6.77
C ASP A 170 3.95 -23.25 -5.68
N LEU A 171 5.16 -23.76 -5.64
CA LEU A 171 6.19 -23.44 -4.63
C LEU A 171 5.62 -23.42 -3.20
N PRO A 172 5.17 -24.55 -2.68
CA PRO A 172 4.63 -24.64 -1.34
C PRO A 172 5.73 -24.40 -0.31
N GLY A 173 5.42 -23.66 0.74
CA GLY A 173 6.37 -23.40 1.79
C GLY A 173 5.85 -22.45 2.85
N ASN A 174 6.60 -22.33 3.92
CA ASN A 174 6.33 -21.31 4.93
C ASN A 174 6.75 -19.93 4.42
N PRO A 175 6.09 -18.84 4.87
CA PRO A 175 6.42 -17.47 4.50
C PRO A 175 7.69 -16.96 5.20
N THR A 176 8.79 -17.68 5.06
CA THR A 176 10.09 -17.24 5.57
C THR A 176 10.61 -16.06 4.75
N PRO A 177 11.45 -15.18 5.34
CA PRO A 177 12.04 -14.08 4.58
C PRO A 177 12.77 -14.55 3.31
N ALA A 178 13.38 -15.73 3.33
CA ALA A 178 14.07 -16.29 2.16
C ALA A 178 13.08 -16.69 1.05
N ASN A 179 11.99 -17.39 1.41
CA ASN A 179 10.97 -17.81 0.44
C ASN A 179 10.27 -16.59 -0.17
N VAL A 180 9.84 -15.63 0.68
CA VAL A 180 9.23 -14.38 0.20
C VAL A 180 10.17 -13.63 -0.73
N SER A 181 11.47 -13.52 -0.35
CA SER A 181 12.47 -12.86 -1.20
C SER A 181 12.64 -13.56 -2.55
N THR A 182 12.59 -14.88 -2.58
CA THR A 182 12.67 -15.64 -3.83
C THR A 182 11.52 -15.30 -4.75
N GLU A 183 10.28 -15.37 -4.27
CA GLU A 183 9.09 -15.12 -5.08
C GLU A 183 9.03 -13.66 -5.57
N VAL A 184 9.31 -12.70 -4.69
CA VAL A 184 9.35 -11.28 -5.07
C VAL A 184 10.42 -10.99 -6.12
N ASN A 185 11.60 -11.62 -6.03
CA ASN A 185 12.66 -11.46 -7.02
C ASN A 185 12.38 -12.17 -8.35
N GLU A 186 11.50 -13.16 -8.36
CA GLU A 186 10.99 -13.79 -9.58
C GLU A 186 9.83 -13.00 -10.22
N GLY A 187 9.41 -11.92 -9.58
CA GLY A 187 8.35 -11.05 -10.08
C GLY A 187 6.94 -11.57 -9.77
N ARG A 188 6.77 -12.14 -8.59
CA ARG A 188 5.47 -12.59 -8.07
C ARG A 188 4.93 -11.66 -7.01
#